data_f83de3ef932079a49f38235528e00079
#
_entry.id   f83de3ef932079a49f38235528e00079
#
_cell.length_a   1.000
_cell.length_b   1.000
_cell.length_c   1.000
_cell.angle_alpha   90.00
_cell.angle_beta   90.00
_cell.angle_gamma   90.00
#
_symmetry.space_group_name_H-M   'P 1'
#
loop_
_entity.id
_entity.type
_entity.pdbx_description
1 polymer ?
#
loop_
_entity_poly.entity_id
_entity_poly.type
_entity_poly.pdbx_seq_one_letter_code
_entity_poly.pdbx_strand_id
1 'polypeptide(L)'
;MIMIKKNFYGERLRSARIYRGLTLTELAKRTEISKQSLSLYENGKNTPDYMKVRRLASTLNFPYDYFFQKDSYVTKTETTYFRSLASATKKDRTAQSIKLEYVAKIYEILLEFISFPEMNLPSVNFVGYDDVFECENEEAIEEIENIGMLVLNH
;
A
#
# COMPACT_ATOMS: atom_id res chain seq x y z
N MET A 1 22.41 -27.84 16.15
CA MET A 1 21.73 -26.56 15.93
C MET A 1 21.42 -26.44 14.45
N ILE A 2 20.16 -26.72 14.04
CA ILE A 2 19.76 -26.68 12.63
C ILE A 2 19.67 -25.20 12.25
N MET A 3 20.61 -24.72 11.45
CA MET A 3 20.52 -23.38 10.84
C MET A 3 19.42 -23.42 9.79
N ILE A 4 18.24 -22.98 10.15
CA ILE A 4 17.16 -22.76 9.18
C ILE A 4 17.63 -21.63 8.26
N LYS A 5 17.96 -21.96 7.01
CA LYS A 5 18.36 -21.01 6.00
C LYS A 5 17.12 -20.16 5.68
N LYS A 6 17.02 -18.97 6.27
CA LYS A 6 15.93 -18.03 5.96
C LYS A 6 16.05 -17.59 4.50
N ASN A 7 15.01 -17.79 3.72
CA ASN A 7 14.98 -17.34 2.34
C ASN A 7 14.71 -15.84 2.27
N PHE A 8 15.52 -15.11 1.51
CA PHE A 8 15.30 -13.69 1.23
C PHE A 8 14.27 -13.54 0.12
N TYR A 9 13.25 -12.71 0.36
CA TYR A 9 12.19 -12.43 -0.59
C TYR A 9 12.40 -11.06 -1.24
N GLY A 10 12.79 -11.05 -2.51
CA GLY A 10 13.06 -9.83 -3.26
C GLY A 10 11.84 -8.92 -3.42
N GLU A 11 10.65 -9.50 -3.50
CA GLU A 11 9.38 -8.78 -3.54
C GLU A 11 9.18 -7.91 -2.29
N ARG A 12 9.60 -8.40 -1.12
CA ARG A 12 9.59 -7.63 0.12
C ARG A 12 10.51 -6.42 0.07
N LEU A 13 11.70 -6.57 -0.53
CA LEU A 13 12.61 -5.45 -0.75
C LEU A 13 11.97 -4.40 -1.66
N ARG A 14 11.35 -4.84 -2.75
CA ARG A 14 10.65 -3.97 -3.69
C ARG A 14 9.50 -3.22 -3.00
N SER A 15 8.66 -3.92 -2.23
CA SER A 15 7.54 -3.34 -1.49
C SER A 15 8.03 -2.30 -0.48
N ALA A 16 9.06 -2.61 0.31
CA ALA A 16 9.65 -1.68 1.29
C ALA A 16 10.20 -0.41 0.61
N ARG A 17 10.90 -0.56 -0.52
CA ARG A 17 11.40 0.57 -1.29
C ARG A 17 10.28 1.46 -1.81
N ILE A 18 9.25 0.86 -2.41
CA ILE A 18 8.10 1.60 -2.95
C ILE A 18 7.31 2.27 -1.83
N TYR A 19 7.12 1.58 -0.69
CA TYR A 19 6.49 2.15 0.50
C TYR A 19 7.17 3.45 0.95
N ARG A 20 8.50 3.51 0.87
CA ARG A 20 9.30 4.72 1.16
C ARG A 20 9.33 5.73 0.00
N GLY A 21 8.65 5.44 -1.10
CA GLY A 21 8.64 6.31 -2.29
C GLY A 21 10.01 6.43 -2.96
N LEU A 22 10.90 5.44 -2.82
CA LEU A 22 12.25 5.48 -3.39
C LEU A 22 12.32 4.80 -4.75
N THR A 23 13.07 5.41 -5.66
CA THR A 23 13.52 4.75 -6.89
C THR A 23 14.70 3.81 -6.59
N LEU A 24 14.99 2.87 -7.50
CA LEU A 24 16.19 2.03 -7.40
C LEU A 24 17.49 2.86 -7.34
N THR A 25 17.53 3.97 -8.07
CA THR A 25 18.70 4.87 -8.09
C THR A 25 18.88 5.58 -6.75
N GLU A 26 17.80 6.05 -6.13
CA GLU A 26 17.83 6.68 -4.81
C GLU A 26 18.23 5.69 -3.73
N LEU A 27 17.70 4.46 -3.78
CA LEU A 27 18.08 3.40 -2.85
C LEU A 27 19.56 3.01 -3.00
N ALA A 28 20.04 2.90 -4.25
CA ALA A 28 21.44 2.62 -4.54
C ALA A 28 22.40 3.66 -3.92
N LYS A 29 22.06 4.94 -4.08
CA LYS A 29 22.84 6.03 -3.47
C LYS A 29 22.86 5.97 -1.94
N ARG A 30 21.73 5.64 -1.30
CA ARG A 30 21.63 5.59 0.16
C ARG A 30 22.30 4.36 0.77
N THR A 31 22.33 3.25 0.04
CA THR A 31 22.85 1.96 0.55
C THR A 31 24.24 1.63 0.03
N GLU A 32 24.79 2.41 -0.89
CA GLU A 32 26.05 2.13 -1.58
C GLU A 32 26.06 0.74 -2.27
N ILE A 33 24.88 0.25 -2.61
CA ILE A 33 24.70 -0.98 -3.39
C ILE A 33 24.36 -0.58 -4.82
N SER A 34 25.00 -1.23 -5.80
CA SER A 34 24.74 -0.88 -7.20
C SER A 34 23.28 -1.10 -7.59
N LYS A 35 22.73 -0.21 -8.45
CA LYS A 35 21.37 -0.32 -8.96
C LYS A 35 21.12 -1.69 -9.62
N GLN A 36 22.13 -2.25 -10.30
CA GLN A 36 22.04 -3.56 -10.94
C GLN A 36 21.84 -4.66 -9.87
N SER A 37 22.65 -4.66 -8.79
CA SER A 37 22.52 -5.60 -7.71
C SER A 37 21.15 -5.51 -7.03
N LEU A 38 20.67 -4.29 -6.77
CA LEU A 38 19.32 -4.08 -6.19
C LEU A 38 18.24 -4.66 -7.09
N SER A 39 18.33 -4.43 -8.40
CA SER A 39 17.38 -5.00 -9.37
C SER A 39 17.41 -6.53 -9.36
N LEU A 40 18.60 -7.14 -9.29
CA LEU A 40 18.74 -8.59 -9.19
C LEU A 40 18.15 -9.14 -7.88
N TYR A 41 18.32 -8.44 -6.77
CA TYR A 41 17.72 -8.81 -5.48
C TYR A 41 16.19 -8.71 -5.51
N GLU A 42 15.63 -7.61 -6.03
CA GLU A 42 14.17 -7.43 -6.12
C GLU A 42 13.49 -8.48 -7.02
N ASN A 43 14.18 -8.94 -8.04
CA ASN A 43 13.68 -9.97 -8.97
C ASN A 43 14.01 -11.41 -8.53
N GLY A 44 14.59 -11.60 -7.35
CA GLY A 44 14.95 -12.93 -6.83
C GLY A 44 16.06 -13.65 -7.60
N LYS A 45 16.76 -12.95 -8.52
CA LYS A 45 17.85 -13.51 -9.32
C LYS A 45 19.16 -13.62 -8.56
N ASN A 46 19.28 -12.91 -7.45
CA ASN A 46 20.41 -12.97 -6.55
C ASN A 46 19.96 -12.69 -5.11
N THR A 47 20.75 -13.14 -4.13
CA THR A 47 20.45 -12.94 -2.71
C THR A 47 21.53 -12.04 -2.10
N PRO A 48 21.16 -10.95 -1.39
CA PRO A 48 22.12 -10.12 -0.70
C PRO A 48 22.75 -10.88 0.49
N ASP A 49 24.01 -10.57 0.80
CA ASP A 49 24.64 -11.03 2.02
C ASP A 49 24.05 -10.34 3.26
N TYR A 50 24.37 -10.88 4.44
CA TYR A 50 23.89 -10.40 5.73
C TYR A 50 24.10 -8.88 5.93
N MET A 51 25.29 -8.39 5.59
CA MET A 51 25.62 -6.97 5.78
C MET A 51 24.79 -6.05 4.88
N LYS A 52 24.55 -6.48 3.64
CA LYS A 52 23.69 -5.75 2.71
C LYS A 52 22.24 -5.75 3.16
N VAL A 53 21.71 -6.88 3.67
CA VAL A 53 20.36 -6.93 4.21
C VAL A 53 20.21 -5.99 5.41
N ARG A 54 21.20 -5.96 6.33
CA ARG A 54 21.18 -5.03 7.46
C ARG A 54 21.18 -3.58 7.01
N ARG A 55 21.99 -3.24 6.00
CA ARG A 55 22.05 -1.89 5.43
C ARG A 55 20.73 -1.50 4.77
N LEU A 56 20.10 -2.42 4.02
CA LEU A 56 18.79 -2.24 3.42
C LEU A 56 17.71 -2.04 4.50
N ALA A 57 17.69 -2.87 5.52
CA ALA A 57 16.76 -2.81 6.64
C ALA A 57 16.85 -1.44 7.36
N SER A 58 18.06 -0.99 7.70
CA SER A 58 18.31 0.30 8.33
C SER A 58 17.89 1.47 7.44
N THR A 59 18.30 1.45 6.15
CA THR A 59 17.99 2.54 5.22
C THR A 59 16.49 2.67 4.94
N LEU A 60 15.78 1.55 4.84
CA LEU A 60 14.35 1.52 4.59
C LEU A 60 13.52 1.65 5.87
N ASN A 61 14.16 1.55 7.04
CA ASN A 61 13.52 1.52 8.36
C ASN A 61 12.44 0.42 8.43
N PHE A 62 12.85 -0.82 8.12
CA PHE A 62 12.08 -2.04 8.26
C PHE A 62 12.85 -3.04 9.15
N PRO A 63 12.15 -3.90 9.91
CA PRO A 63 12.79 -4.96 10.68
C PRO A 63 13.61 -5.89 9.77
N TYR A 64 14.75 -6.40 10.24
CA TYR A 64 15.59 -7.32 9.49
C TYR A 64 14.81 -8.56 9.02
N ASP A 65 13.99 -9.14 9.91
CA ASP A 65 13.21 -10.34 9.63
C ASP A 65 12.09 -10.14 8.60
N TYR A 66 11.69 -8.89 8.34
CA TYR A 66 10.70 -8.54 7.33
C TYR A 66 11.06 -9.11 5.94
N PHE A 67 12.33 -9.09 5.56
CA PHE A 67 12.80 -9.54 4.25
C PHE A 67 12.84 -11.06 4.09
N PHE A 68 12.61 -11.81 5.16
CA PHE A 68 12.66 -13.28 5.20
C PHE A 68 11.28 -13.91 5.45
N GLN A 69 10.25 -13.12 5.57
CA GLN A 69 8.89 -13.61 5.75
C GLN A 69 8.22 -13.78 4.40
N LYS A 70 7.59 -14.94 4.18
CA LYS A 70 6.73 -15.15 3.03
C LYS A 70 5.45 -14.32 3.21
N ASP A 71 4.98 -13.64 2.15
CA ASP A 71 3.66 -13.01 2.18
C ASP A 71 2.59 -14.10 2.28
N SER A 72 1.92 -14.16 3.42
CA SER A 72 0.80 -15.08 3.66
C SER A 72 -0.54 -14.48 3.22
N TYR A 73 -0.59 -13.16 3.09
CA TYR A 73 -1.82 -12.45 2.71
C TYR A 73 -1.58 -11.69 1.40
N VAL A 74 -2.30 -12.07 0.37
CA VAL A 74 -2.31 -11.38 -0.93
C VAL A 74 -3.63 -10.60 -1.02
N THR A 75 -3.71 -9.50 -0.28
CA THR A 75 -4.81 -8.56 -0.48
C THR A 75 -4.46 -7.68 -1.67
N LYS A 76 -5.04 -7.98 -2.82
CA LYS A 76 -4.98 -7.06 -3.97
C LYS A 76 -6.12 -6.08 -3.80
N THR A 77 -5.80 -4.83 -3.53
CA THR A 77 -6.77 -3.75 -3.67
C THR A 77 -7.00 -3.53 -5.16
N GLU A 78 -8.03 -4.16 -5.72
CA GLU A 78 -8.30 -4.12 -7.16
C GLU A 78 -8.70 -2.73 -7.66
N THR A 79 -9.29 -1.92 -6.80
CA THR A 79 -9.71 -0.56 -7.15
C THR A 79 -9.38 0.43 -6.03
N THR A 80 -8.35 1.24 -6.24
CA THR A 80 -8.05 2.35 -5.35
C THR A 80 -8.43 3.65 -6.04
N TYR A 81 -9.49 4.29 -5.61
CA TYR A 81 -9.92 5.58 -6.13
C TYR A 81 -9.11 6.71 -5.50
N PHE A 82 -8.26 7.35 -6.27
CA PHE A 82 -7.47 8.51 -5.84
C PHE A 82 -8.11 9.82 -6.29
N ARG A 83 -9.28 10.17 -5.75
CA ARG A 83 -10.03 11.36 -6.16
C ARG A 83 -9.23 12.67 -6.01
N SER A 84 -8.42 12.78 -4.97
CA SER A 84 -7.61 14.00 -4.71
C SER A 84 -6.22 13.99 -5.33
N LEU A 85 -5.81 12.92 -6.01
CA LEU A 85 -4.45 12.71 -6.53
C LEU A 85 -4.36 12.86 -8.07
N ALA A 86 -5.23 13.67 -8.67
CA ALA A 86 -5.17 13.92 -10.12
C ALA A 86 -3.81 14.42 -10.59
N SER A 87 -3.09 15.18 -9.73
CA SER A 87 -1.74 15.70 -9.97
C SER A 87 -0.61 14.78 -9.47
N ALA A 88 -0.94 13.67 -8.77
CA ALA A 88 0.08 12.79 -8.19
C ALA A 88 0.81 11.98 -9.26
N THR A 89 2.12 11.84 -9.10
CA THR A 89 2.93 11.03 -10.01
C THR A 89 2.57 9.54 -9.89
N LYS A 90 2.86 8.75 -10.93
CA LYS A 90 2.70 7.28 -10.89
C LYS A 90 3.43 6.67 -9.70
N LYS A 91 4.60 7.22 -9.34
CA LYS A 91 5.40 6.82 -8.17
C LYS A 91 4.62 6.99 -6.88
N ASP A 92 3.99 8.15 -6.68
CA ASP A 92 3.24 8.45 -5.47
C ASP A 92 1.99 7.58 -5.36
N ARG A 93 1.25 7.39 -6.45
CA ARG A 93 0.09 6.48 -6.49
C ARG A 93 0.48 5.05 -6.09
N THR A 94 1.57 4.52 -6.66
CA THR A 94 2.03 3.17 -6.33
C THR A 94 2.47 3.06 -4.85
N ALA A 95 3.11 4.10 -4.30
CA ALA A 95 3.47 4.12 -2.89
C ALA A 95 2.23 4.14 -1.97
N GLN A 96 1.19 4.88 -2.33
CA GLN A 96 -0.07 4.90 -1.58
C GLN A 96 -0.81 3.56 -1.68
N SER A 97 -0.86 2.92 -2.85
CA SER A 97 -1.46 1.58 -2.99
C SER A 97 -0.81 0.57 -2.05
N ILE A 98 0.52 0.55 -1.96
CA ILE A 98 1.21 -0.34 -1.03
C ILE A 98 0.87 -0.03 0.44
N LYS A 99 0.74 1.24 0.80
CA LYS A 99 0.32 1.61 2.16
C LYS A 99 -1.09 1.11 2.48
N LEU A 100 -2.02 1.21 1.53
CA LEU A 100 -3.37 0.67 1.68
C LEU A 100 -3.38 -0.86 1.80
N GLU A 101 -2.51 -1.58 1.07
CA GLU A 101 -2.35 -3.02 1.25
C GLU A 101 -1.91 -3.37 2.69
N TYR A 102 -1.01 -2.58 3.30
CA TYR A 102 -0.63 -2.79 4.70
C TYR A 102 -1.79 -2.51 5.66
N VAL A 103 -2.58 -1.47 5.42
CA VAL A 103 -3.78 -1.18 6.22
C VAL A 103 -4.78 -2.31 6.12
N ALA A 104 -5.04 -2.82 4.91
CA ALA A 104 -5.92 -3.96 4.69
C ALA A 104 -5.43 -5.22 5.44
N LYS A 105 -4.12 -5.50 5.41
CA LYS A 105 -3.54 -6.62 6.17
C LYS A 105 -3.71 -6.46 7.68
N ILE A 106 -3.54 -5.24 8.20
CA ILE A 106 -3.78 -4.96 9.63
C ILE A 106 -5.26 -5.19 9.96
N TYR A 107 -6.15 -4.72 9.11
CA TYR A 107 -7.59 -4.90 9.28
C TYR A 107 -7.98 -6.38 9.27
N GLU A 108 -7.48 -7.18 8.33
CA GLU A 108 -7.70 -8.64 8.30
C GLU A 108 -7.24 -9.33 9.59
N ILE A 109 -6.06 -8.96 10.11
CA ILE A 109 -5.57 -9.50 11.39
C ILE A 109 -6.50 -9.08 12.54
N LEU A 110 -6.95 -7.84 12.57
CA LEU A 110 -7.85 -7.35 13.62
C LEU A 110 -9.20 -8.09 13.61
N LEU A 111 -9.71 -8.47 12.44
CA LEU A 111 -10.95 -9.26 12.32
C LEU A 111 -10.88 -10.64 13.00
N GLU A 112 -9.68 -11.19 13.18
CA GLU A 112 -9.51 -12.44 13.95
C GLU A 112 -9.76 -12.25 15.47
N PHE A 113 -9.60 -11.02 15.97
CA PHE A 113 -9.67 -10.71 17.41
C PHE A 113 -10.85 -9.82 17.79
N ILE A 114 -11.40 -9.06 16.85
CA ILE A 114 -12.41 -8.04 17.08
C ILE A 114 -13.54 -8.18 16.06
N SER A 115 -14.77 -8.24 16.55
CA SER A 115 -15.96 -8.11 15.70
C SER A 115 -16.26 -6.62 15.53
N PHE A 116 -16.12 -6.12 14.34
CA PHE A 116 -16.55 -4.76 14.01
C PHE A 116 -18.08 -4.72 13.87
N PRO A 117 -18.73 -3.63 14.28
CA PRO A 117 -20.16 -3.44 14.03
C PRO A 117 -20.42 -3.44 12.52
N GLU A 118 -21.60 -3.94 12.14
CA GLU A 118 -22.03 -3.85 10.74
C GLU A 118 -22.13 -2.40 10.32
N MET A 119 -21.74 -2.13 9.07
CA MET A 119 -21.79 -0.79 8.52
C MET A 119 -23.25 -0.39 8.30
N ASN A 120 -23.78 0.48 9.16
CA ASN A 120 -25.14 0.99 9.06
C ASN A 120 -25.13 2.28 8.22
N LEU A 121 -24.94 2.11 6.90
CA LEU A 121 -25.06 3.23 5.98
C LEU A 121 -26.55 3.44 5.65
N PRO A 122 -27.02 4.70 5.61
CA PRO A 122 -28.34 4.97 5.09
C PRO A 122 -28.43 4.46 3.64
N SER A 123 -29.59 3.89 3.28
CA SER A 123 -29.84 3.50 1.89
C SER A 123 -29.94 4.75 1.03
N VAL A 124 -28.88 5.03 0.29
CA VAL A 124 -28.83 6.15 -0.63
C VAL A 124 -29.08 5.62 -2.04
N ASN A 125 -30.06 6.15 -2.73
CA ASN A 125 -30.19 5.94 -4.16
C ASN A 125 -29.06 6.73 -4.83
N PHE A 126 -27.98 6.03 -5.22
CA PHE A 126 -26.96 6.66 -6.03
C PHE A 126 -27.55 6.94 -7.42
N VAL A 127 -27.74 8.18 -7.75
CA VAL A 127 -27.82 8.61 -9.15
C VAL A 127 -26.51 8.21 -9.81
N GLY A 128 -26.56 7.59 -10.98
CA GLY A 128 -25.38 7.04 -11.65
C GLY A 128 -24.26 8.07 -11.77
N TYR A 129 -23.03 7.60 -11.70
CA TYR A 129 -21.82 8.47 -11.71
C TYR A 129 -21.73 9.33 -12.99
N ASP A 130 -22.36 8.87 -14.07
CA ASP A 130 -22.44 9.57 -15.36
C ASP A 130 -23.40 10.77 -15.29
N ASP A 131 -24.42 10.71 -14.45
CA ASP A 131 -25.41 11.77 -14.29
C ASP A 131 -24.89 12.96 -13.45
N VAL A 132 -23.89 12.70 -12.56
CA VAL A 132 -23.30 13.74 -11.68
C VAL A 132 -22.37 14.69 -12.44
N PHE A 133 -21.77 14.24 -13.55
CA PHE A 133 -20.88 15.08 -14.36
C PHE A 133 -21.62 15.98 -15.37
N GLU A 134 -22.87 15.66 -15.71
CA GLU A 134 -23.70 16.47 -16.60
C GLU A 134 -24.66 17.41 -15.85
N CYS A 135 -24.81 17.24 -14.54
CA CYS A 135 -25.67 18.10 -13.74
C CYS A 135 -24.90 19.33 -13.22
N GLU A 136 -24.97 20.45 -13.92
CA GLU A 136 -24.84 21.80 -13.36
C GLU A 136 -26.05 22.16 -12.46
N ASN A 137 -26.81 21.18 -11.95
CA ASN A 137 -28.01 21.35 -11.18
C ASN A 137 -27.68 21.53 -9.69
N GLU A 138 -28.05 22.70 -9.16
CA GLU A 138 -27.99 23.04 -7.73
C GLU A 138 -28.67 21.96 -6.86
N GLU A 139 -29.74 21.31 -7.34
CA GLU A 139 -30.46 20.23 -6.65
C GLU A 139 -29.55 18.98 -6.37
N ALA A 140 -28.70 18.59 -7.31
CA ALA A 140 -27.83 17.45 -7.13
C ALA A 140 -26.69 17.74 -6.11
N ILE A 141 -26.22 18.97 -6.04
CA ILE A 141 -25.24 19.43 -5.05
C ILE A 141 -25.88 19.44 -3.64
N GLU A 142 -27.09 19.92 -3.51
CA GLU A 142 -27.84 19.97 -2.26
C GLU A 142 -28.13 18.53 -1.73
N GLU A 143 -28.44 17.59 -2.63
CA GLU A 143 -28.62 16.17 -2.28
C GLU A 143 -27.35 15.51 -1.78
N ILE A 144 -26.21 15.80 -2.40
CA ILE A 144 -24.88 15.31 -1.97
C ILE A 144 -24.47 15.90 -0.62
N GLU A 145 -24.75 17.19 -0.37
CA GLU A 145 -24.50 17.84 0.92
C GLU A 145 -25.38 17.26 2.03
N ASN A 146 -26.66 17.01 1.74
CA ASN A 146 -27.59 16.37 2.68
C ASN A 146 -27.16 14.94 3.04
N ILE A 147 -26.65 14.15 2.09
CA ILE A 147 -26.10 12.84 2.32
C ILE A 147 -24.84 12.92 3.20
N GLY A 148 -23.95 13.87 2.93
CA GLY A 148 -22.76 14.13 3.74
C GLY A 148 -23.10 14.48 5.19
N MET A 149 -24.15 15.25 5.42
CA MET A 149 -24.64 15.63 6.75
C MET A 149 -25.28 14.45 7.50
N LEU A 150 -25.98 13.56 6.80
CA LEU A 150 -26.56 12.35 7.39
C LEU A 150 -25.48 11.36 7.86
N VAL A 151 -24.37 11.24 7.15
CA VAL A 151 -23.25 10.36 7.51
C VAL A 151 -22.44 10.91 8.70
N LEU A 152 -22.39 12.22 8.88
CA LEU A 152 -21.67 12.88 9.98
C LEU A 152 -22.44 12.88 11.32
N ASN A 153 -23.76 12.64 11.30
CA ASN A 153 -24.62 12.67 12.48
C ASN A 153 -24.94 11.26 13.04
N HIS A 154 -24.34 10.22 12.49
CA HIS A 154 -24.40 8.84 12.97
C HIS A 154 -23.03 8.34 13.42
#